data_644c6db898b88fc47812d97b8bb61692
#
_entry.id   644c6db898b88fc47812d97b8bb61692
#
_cell.length_a   1.000
_cell.length_b   1.000
_cell.length_c   1.000
_cell.angle_alpha   90.00
_cell.angle_beta   90.00
_cell.angle_gamma   90.00
#
_symmetry.space_group_name_H-M   'P 1'
#
loop_
_entity.id
_entity.type
_entity.pdbx_description
1 polymer ?
#
loop_
_entity_poly.entity_id
_entity_poly.type
_entity_poly.pdbx_seq_one_letter_code
_entity_poly.pdbx_strand_id
1 'polypeptide(L)'
;MAQIIKTDGTTIEVEPKNGTDFQLEELQAVVEGYIQVIHIGDGEVMVVNEDGKFQREWNGKATTLAKMRRAIYPNDYISGNVLVCNVKQIK
;
A
#
# COMPACT_ATOMS: atom_id res chain seq x y z
N MET A 1 6.19 10.43 -5.76
CA MET A 1 6.76 9.16 -6.19
C MET A 1 5.99 8.00 -5.57
N ALA A 2 5.84 6.94 -6.30
CA ALA A 2 5.10 5.78 -5.81
C ALA A 2 6.02 4.57 -5.71
N GLN A 3 5.77 3.74 -4.69
CA GLN A 3 6.58 2.56 -4.43
C GLN A 3 5.68 1.38 -4.07
N ILE A 4 6.03 0.21 -4.59
CA ILE A 4 5.45 -1.05 -4.13
C ILE A 4 6.38 -1.62 -3.07
N ILE A 5 5.85 -1.92 -1.89
CA ILE A 5 6.58 -2.60 -0.83
C ILE A 5 6.09 -4.04 -0.80
N LYS A 6 7.00 -4.98 -1.09
CA LYS A 6 6.65 -6.40 -1.14
C LYS A 6 6.87 -7.08 0.21
N THR A 7 6.21 -8.22 0.36
CA THR A 7 6.30 -9.00 1.60
C THR A 7 7.71 -9.52 1.89
N ASP A 8 8.55 -9.65 0.85
CA ASP A 8 9.95 -10.07 1.03
C ASP A 8 10.88 -8.92 1.43
N GLY A 9 10.34 -7.71 1.61
CA GLY A 9 11.11 -6.53 1.98
C GLY A 9 11.62 -5.71 0.83
N THR A 10 11.45 -6.15 -0.42
CA THR A 10 11.90 -5.36 -1.58
C THR A 10 10.94 -4.21 -1.82
N THR A 11 11.49 -3.11 -2.35
CA THR A 11 10.76 -1.92 -2.71
C THR A 11 11.03 -1.60 -4.16
N ILE A 12 9.97 -1.35 -4.93
CA ILE A 12 10.06 -1.06 -6.36
C ILE A 12 9.39 0.28 -6.63
N GLU A 13 10.11 1.19 -7.29
CA GLU A 13 9.50 2.43 -7.74
C GLU A 13 8.61 2.17 -8.95
N VAL A 14 7.42 2.75 -8.94
CA VAL A 14 6.45 2.59 -10.03
C VAL A 14 5.79 3.91 -10.33
N GLU A 15 5.20 4.01 -11.52
CA GLU A 15 4.43 5.16 -11.92
C GLU A 15 3.12 4.72 -12.55
N PRO A 16 2.08 5.58 -12.48
CA PRO A 16 0.81 5.27 -13.15
C PRO A 16 1.03 5.13 -14.66
N LYS A 17 0.33 4.20 -15.27
CA LYS A 17 0.42 3.98 -16.73
C LYS A 17 0.08 5.23 -17.52
N ASN A 18 -0.87 6.03 -17.04
CA ASN A 18 -1.29 7.25 -17.71
C ASN A 18 -0.42 8.47 -17.32
N GLY A 19 0.57 8.29 -16.45
CA GLY A 19 1.48 9.35 -16.02
C GLY A 19 0.94 10.26 -14.93
N THR A 20 -0.30 10.13 -14.51
CA THR A 20 -0.92 11.01 -13.51
C THR A 20 -1.49 10.28 -12.30
N ASP A 21 -2.30 9.25 -12.52
CA ASP A 21 -2.95 8.54 -11.42
C ASP A 21 -3.11 7.06 -11.72
N PHE A 22 -3.09 6.27 -10.67
CA PHE A 22 -3.29 4.82 -10.78
C PHE A 22 -4.77 4.50 -10.96
N GLN A 23 -5.08 3.66 -11.93
CA GLN A 23 -6.44 3.16 -12.13
C GLN A 23 -6.72 2.01 -11.16
N LEU A 24 -7.99 1.73 -10.93
CA LEU A 24 -8.38 0.66 -10.00
C LEU A 24 -7.73 -0.67 -10.34
N GLU A 25 -7.67 -1.01 -11.63
CA GLU A 25 -7.06 -2.28 -12.07
C GLU A 25 -5.58 -2.36 -11.69
N GLU A 26 -4.86 -1.24 -11.78
CA GLU A 26 -3.45 -1.19 -11.39
C GLU A 26 -3.29 -1.42 -9.89
N LEU A 27 -4.14 -0.77 -9.09
CA LEU A 27 -4.11 -0.92 -7.64
C LEU A 27 -4.45 -2.34 -7.22
N GLN A 28 -5.49 -2.92 -7.83
CA GLN A 28 -5.88 -4.29 -7.53
C GLN A 28 -4.80 -5.29 -7.92
N ALA A 29 -4.08 -5.03 -9.02
CA ALA A 29 -2.98 -5.91 -9.44
C ALA A 29 -1.84 -5.90 -8.41
N VAL A 30 -1.53 -4.75 -7.82
CA VAL A 30 -0.48 -4.66 -6.81
C VAL A 30 -0.85 -5.48 -5.57
N VAL A 31 -2.07 -5.30 -5.05
CA VAL A 31 -2.47 -5.94 -3.80
C VAL A 31 -3.10 -7.31 -4.01
N GLU A 32 -3.35 -7.69 -5.26
CA GLU A 32 -3.92 -8.99 -5.65
C GLU A 32 -5.31 -9.22 -5.08
N GLY A 33 -6.15 -8.19 -5.12
CA GLY A 33 -7.52 -8.28 -4.65
C GLY A 33 -8.17 -6.92 -4.48
N TYR A 34 -9.21 -6.86 -3.69
CA TYR A 34 -9.88 -5.60 -3.38
C TYR A 34 -8.95 -4.71 -2.56
N ILE A 35 -9.09 -3.40 -2.77
CA ILE A 35 -8.20 -2.43 -2.12
C ILE A 35 -8.85 -1.81 -0.90
N GLN A 36 -7.99 -1.44 0.05
CA GLN A 36 -8.32 -0.55 1.15
C GLN A 36 -7.26 0.56 1.13
N VAL A 37 -7.68 1.80 1.33
CA VAL A 37 -6.77 2.94 1.34
C VAL A 37 -6.58 3.39 2.78
N ILE A 38 -5.33 3.49 3.20
CA ILE A 38 -4.96 3.95 4.53
C ILE A 38 -4.19 5.27 4.37
N HIS A 39 -4.68 6.33 4.99
CA HIS A 39 -3.97 7.61 4.97
C HIS A 39 -2.83 7.55 5.98
N ILE A 40 -1.61 7.83 5.53
CA ILE A 40 -0.41 7.74 6.36
C ILE A 40 0.24 9.10 6.65
N GLY A 41 -0.47 10.19 6.34
CA GLY A 41 0.01 11.54 6.61
C GLY A 41 0.81 12.15 5.47
N ASP A 42 1.02 13.44 5.53
CA ASP A 42 1.79 14.21 4.52
C ASP A 42 1.27 14.08 3.10
N GLY A 43 -0.04 13.86 2.95
CA GLY A 43 -0.65 13.72 1.63
C GLY A 43 -0.37 12.37 0.98
N GLU A 44 0.11 11.41 1.75
CA GLU A 44 0.41 10.07 1.24
C GLU A 44 -0.60 9.03 1.72
N VAL A 45 -0.76 8.00 0.93
CA VAL A 45 -1.64 6.87 1.24
C VAL A 45 -0.89 5.57 1.02
N MET A 46 -1.36 4.54 1.74
CA MET A 46 -0.92 3.17 1.54
C MET A 46 -2.13 2.37 1.06
N VAL A 47 -2.03 1.78 -0.12
CA VAL A 47 -3.08 0.94 -0.70
C VAL A 47 -2.75 -0.50 -0.36
N VAL A 48 -3.67 -1.15 0.35
CA VAL A 48 -3.47 -2.51 0.87
C VAL A 48 -4.59 -3.42 0.41
N ASN A 49 -4.39 -4.73 0.54
CA ASN A 49 -5.44 -5.70 0.28
C ASN A 49 -6.44 -5.66 1.43
N GLU A 50 -7.72 -5.47 1.10
CA GLU A 50 -8.78 -5.39 2.11
C GLU A 50 -8.85 -6.62 2.99
N ASP A 51 -8.57 -7.80 2.42
CA ASP A 51 -8.62 -9.08 3.13
C ASP A 51 -7.22 -9.65 3.41
N GLY A 52 -6.20 -8.81 3.35
CA GLY A 52 -4.80 -9.27 3.39
C GLY A 52 -4.45 -10.10 4.62
N LYS A 53 -5.01 -9.76 5.78
CA LYS A 53 -4.72 -10.48 7.03
C LYS A 53 -5.12 -11.95 6.99
N PHE A 54 -6.07 -12.29 6.14
CA PHE A 54 -6.59 -13.65 6.05
C PHE A 54 -6.00 -14.44 4.90
N GLN A 55 -5.38 -13.77 3.92
CA GLN A 55 -5.03 -14.39 2.65
C GLN A 55 -3.59 -14.14 2.19
N ARG A 56 -2.89 -13.21 2.81
CA ARG A 56 -1.57 -12.79 2.35
C ARG A 56 -0.54 -12.87 3.46
N GLU A 57 0.72 -12.97 3.06
CA GLU A 57 1.83 -12.99 4.00
C GLU A 57 1.97 -11.64 4.70
N TRP A 58 2.46 -11.67 5.93
CA TRP A 58 2.79 -10.48 6.69
C TRP A 58 3.83 -9.63 5.95
N ASN A 59 3.61 -8.32 5.91
CA ASN A 59 4.52 -7.38 5.30
C ASN A 59 5.15 -6.53 6.41
N GLY A 60 6.35 -6.92 6.83
CA GLY A 60 7.01 -6.27 7.95
C GLY A 60 7.39 -4.83 7.68
N LYS A 61 7.87 -4.54 6.47
CA LYS A 61 8.28 -3.18 6.11
C LYS A 61 7.09 -2.23 6.03
N ALA A 62 6.00 -2.67 5.41
CA ALA A 62 4.78 -1.87 5.34
C ALA A 62 4.18 -1.67 6.73
N THR A 63 4.20 -2.69 7.58
CA THR A 63 3.72 -2.60 8.95
C THR A 63 4.52 -1.58 9.74
N THR A 64 5.85 -1.62 9.63
CA THR A 64 6.73 -0.65 10.30
C THR A 64 6.42 0.77 9.86
N LEU A 65 6.29 1.00 8.55
CA LEU A 65 5.96 2.32 8.02
C LEU A 65 4.61 2.82 8.55
N ALA A 66 3.59 1.98 8.50
CA ALA A 66 2.26 2.36 8.97
C ALA A 66 2.25 2.68 10.46
N LYS A 67 3.01 1.94 11.27
CA LYS A 67 3.11 2.21 12.70
C LYS A 67 3.88 3.50 12.99
N MET A 68 4.97 3.74 12.26
CA MET A 68 5.75 4.97 12.39
C MET A 68 4.92 6.20 12.07
N ARG A 69 4.01 6.09 11.13
CA ARG A 69 3.09 7.16 10.73
C ARG A 69 1.83 7.19 11.60
N ARG A 70 1.71 6.30 12.57
CA ARG A 70 0.55 6.17 13.46
C ARG A 70 -0.75 5.96 12.68
N ALA A 71 -0.67 5.29 11.56
CA ALA A 71 -1.81 5.04 10.68
C ALA A 71 -2.58 3.79 11.06
N ILE A 72 -1.99 2.91 11.87
CA ILE A 72 -2.63 1.71 12.39
C ILE A 72 -2.36 1.61 13.90
N TYR A 73 -3.16 0.81 14.59
CA TYR A 73 -2.96 0.59 16.02
C TYR A 73 -1.65 -0.17 16.27
N PRO A 74 -1.03 0.01 17.48
CA PRO A 74 0.25 -0.65 17.79
C PRO A 74 0.23 -2.17 17.68
N ASN A 75 -0.91 -2.80 17.87
CA ASN A 75 -1.05 -4.25 17.76
C ASN A 75 -1.57 -4.71 16.40
N ASP A 76 -1.73 -3.78 15.47
CA ASP A 76 -2.19 -4.11 14.12
C ASP A 76 -1.00 -4.37 13.19
N TYR A 77 -1.25 -4.88 12.00
CA TYR A 77 -0.22 -5.19 11.03
C TYR A 77 -0.78 -5.16 9.61
N ILE A 78 0.13 -5.06 8.64
CA ILE A 78 -0.20 -5.03 7.22
C ILE A 78 0.27 -6.36 6.60
N SER A 79 -0.55 -6.91 5.72
CA SER A 79 -0.24 -8.15 5.00
C SER A 79 -0.37 -7.93 3.49
N GLY A 80 0.44 -8.66 2.73
CA GLY A 80 0.45 -8.57 1.28
C GLY A 80 1.32 -7.43 0.76
N ASN A 81 1.47 -7.39 -0.55
CA ASN A 81 2.18 -6.29 -1.23
C ASN A 81 1.31 -5.04 -1.16
N VAL A 82 1.94 -3.89 -0.98
CA VAL A 82 1.23 -2.62 -0.85
C VAL A 82 1.82 -1.58 -1.78
N LEU A 83 1.02 -0.55 -2.08
CA LEU A 83 1.47 0.61 -2.83
C LEU A 83 1.45 1.83 -1.91
N VAL A 84 2.55 2.56 -1.86
CA VAL A 84 2.62 3.85 -1.16
C VAL A 84 2.74 4.93 -2.22
N CYS A 85 1.84 5.90 -2.20
CA CYS A 85 1.86 6.97 -3.19
C CYS A 85 1.20 8.23 -2.62
N ASN A 86 1.29 9.31 -3.40
CA ASN A 86 0.58 10.54 -3.05
C ASN A 86 -0.91 10.33 -3.25
N VAL A 87 -1.72 10.93 -2.37
CA VAL A 87 -3.19 10.80 -2.44
C VAL A 87 -3.74 11.29 -3.79
N LYS A 88 -3.04 12.21 -4.45
CA LYS A 88 -3.46 12.71 -5.77
C LYS A 88 -3.26 11.69 -6.87
N GLN A 89 -2.49 10.65 -6.64
CA GLN A 89 -2.24 9.59 -7.63
C GLN A 89 -3.29 8.49 -7.60
N ILE A 90 -4.23 8.57 -6.68
CA ILE A 90 -5.41 7.68 -6.66
C ILE A 90 -6.67 8.54 -6.76
N LYS A 91 -7.71 8.03 -7.37
CA LYS A 91 -8.97 8.77 -7.51
C LYS A 91 -10.15 7.96 -7.06
#